data_53c88641a8973c4d2a012afb63933cbb
#
_entry.id   53c88641a8973c4d2a012afb63933cbb
#
_cell.length_a   1.000
_cell.length_b   1.000
_cell.length_c   1.000
_cell.angle_alpha   90.00
_cell.angle_beta   90.00
_cell.angle_gamma   90.00
#
_symmetry.space_group_name_H-M   'P 1'
#
loop_
_entity.id
_entity.type
_entity.pdbx_description
1 polymer ?
#
loop_
_entity_poly.entity_id
_entity_poly.type
_entity_poly.pdbx_seq_one_letter_code
_entity_poly.pdbx_strand_id
1 'polypeptide(L)'
;MVDPVAGLVACTVEMADPSHGYDVAVVDEIQMLADLHRGYAWTQAVLGLAAKELHLCGEASAVPLVKQLAAVCGDHVHVHTYERLTPLRVAPESLRGDLQQIERGDCIVAFSRTAIFQLKQQIESQTQLQCAVAYGALPPEIKSEQAKLFNQGRLDVMVASDAIGMGLNLRIRR
;
A
#
# COMPACT_ATOMS: atom_id res chain seq x y z
N MET A 1 -13.73 6.57 -16.63
CA MET A 1 -13.49 6.86 -18.06
C MET A 1 -12.18 7.62 -18.09
N VAL A 2 -11.17 7.11 -18.81
CA VAL A 2 -9.88 7.79 -18.95
C VAL A 2 -10.05 8.92 -19.96
N ASP A 3 -9.56 10.11 -19.65
CA ASP A 3 -9.54 11.22 -20.60
C ASP A 3 -8.53 10.88 -21.70
N PRO A 4 -8.94 10.77 -22.98
CA PRO A 4 -8.05 10.38 -24.08
C PRO A 4 -6.97 11.44 -24.40
N VAL A 5 -7.07 12.64 -23.84
CA VAL A 5 -6.12 13.76 -24.01
C VAL A 5 -5.22 13.92 -22.78
N ALA A 6 -5.40 13.12 -21.72
CA ALA A 6 -4.60 13.20 -20.52
C ALA A 6 -3.14 12.82 -20.79
N GLY A 7 -2.20 13.72 -20.51
CA GLY A 7 -0.76 13.45 -20.59
C GLY A 7 -0.23 12.54 -19.48
N LEU A 8 -1.03 12.29 -18.44
CA LEU A 8 -0.73 11.40 -17.32
C LEU A 8 -1.95 10.55 -16.98
N VAL A 9 -1.77 9.25 -16.86
CA VAL A 9 -2.80 8.28 -16.48
C VAL A 9 -2.35 7.55 -15.22
N ALA A 10 -3.22 7.44 -14.23
CA ALA A 10 -3.04 6.60 -13.05
C ALA A 10 -4.17 5.57 -12.97
N CYS A 11 -3.82 4.31 -12.84
CA CYS A 11 -4.79 3.21 -12.76
C CYS A 11 -4.27 2.08 -11.87
N THR A 12 -5.10 1.10 -11.57
CA THR A 12 -4.62 -0.16 -10.98
C THR A 12 -3.90 -0.97 -12.05
N VAL A 13 -3.01 -1.87 -11.64
CA VAL A 13 -2.18 -2.67 -12.56
C VAL A 13 -3.04 -3.48 -13.54
N GLU A 14 -4.21 -3.96 -13.11
CA GLU A 14 -5.15 -4.72 -13.95
C GLU A 14 -5.79 -3.87 -15.07
N MET A 15 -5.76 -2.54 -14.92
CA MET A 15 -6.31 -1.59 -15.89
C MET A 15 -5.23 -0.97 -16.79
N ALA A 16 -3.98 -1.37 -16.62
CA ALA A 16 -2.89 -0.91 -17.48
C ALA A 16 -3.14 -1.38 -18.93
N ASP A 17 -3.06 -0.45 -19.87
CA ASP A 17 -3.34 -0.73 -21.29
C ASP A 17 -2.04 -1.01 -22.08
N PRO A 18 -1.76 -2.28 -22.45
CA PRO A 18 -0.57 -2.62 -23.21
C PRO A 18 -0.64 -2.21 -24.69
N SER A 19 -1.82 -1.85 -25.19
CA SER A 19 -1.99 -1.43 -26.58
C SER A 19 -1.59 0.04 -26.81
N HIS A 20 -1.40 0.80 -25.76
CA HIS A 20 -1.00 2.20 -25.81
C HIS A 20 0.51 2.36 -25.62
N GLY A 21 1.14 3.26 -26.40
CA GLY A 21 2.55 3.60 -26.25
C GLY A 21 2.76 4.70 -25.19
N TYR A 22 3.72 4.48 -24.30
CA TYR A 22 4.07 5.44 -23.24
C TYR A 22 5.50 5.92 -23.40
N ASP A 23 5.78 7.18 -23.07
CA ASP A 23 7.16 7.63 -22.91
C ASP A 23 7.76 7.04 -21.63
N VAL A 24 7.01 7.09 -20.54
CA VAL A 24 7.40 6.53 -19.24
C VAL A 24 6.21 5.79 -18.63
N ALA A 25 6.45 4.58 -18.14
CA ALA A 25 5.50 3.86 -17.32
C ALA A 25 6.12 3.53 -15.96
N VAL A 26 5.31 3.58 -14.90
CA VAL A 26 5.70 3.23 -13.54
C VAL A 26 4.80 2.13 -13.02
N VAL A 27 5.38 1.01 -12.60
CA VAL A 27 4.66 -0.10 -11.96
C VAL A 27 5.15 -0.18 -10.51
N ASP A 28 4.25 0.09 -9.59
CA ASP A 28 4.53 0.05 -8.15
C ASP A 28 4.26 -1.33 -7.55
N GLU A 29 4.81 -1.60 -6.36
CA GLU A 29 4.66 -2.85 -5.61
C GLU A 29 5.08 -4.10 -6.44
N ILE A 30 6.23 -4.02 -7.11
CA ILE A 30 6.69 -5.06 -8.05
C ILE A 30 6.88 -6.44 -7.40
N GLN A 31 7.05 -6.55 -6.08
CA GLN A 31 7.09 -7.82 -5.35
C GLN A 31 5.78 -8.61 -5.47
N MET A 32 4.68 -7.95 -5.86
CA MET A 32 3.39 -8.59 -6.15
C MET A 32 3.45 -9.56 -7.35
N LEU A 33 4.53 -9.56 -8.13
CA LEU A 33 4.80 -10.63 -9.10
C LEU A 33 4.71 -12.03 -8.48
N ALA A 34 5.04 -12.17 -7.19
CA ALA A 34 4.99 -13.43 -6.45
C ALA A 34 3.61 -13.77 -5.90
N ASP A 35 2.61 -12.89 -6.02
CA ASP A 35 1.26 -13.15 -5.52
C ASP A 35 0.55 -14.21 -6.37
N LEU A 36 0.04 -15.27 -5.72
CA LEU A 36 -0.57 -16.41 -6.40
C LEU A 36 -1.87 -16.07 -7.15
N HIS A 37 -2.56 -15.02 -6.73
CA HIS A 37 -3.88 -14.66 -7.28
C HIS A 37 -3.79 -13.46 -8.23
N ARG A 38 -2.96 -12.49 -7.94
CA ARG A 38 -2.89 -11.22 -8.67
C ARG A 38 -1.57 -11.02 -9.43
N GLY A 39 -0.54 -11.83 -9.19
CA GLY A 39 0.79 -11.66 -9.80
C GLY A 39 0.77 -11.64 -11.34
N TYR A 40 -0.24 -12.27 -11.95
CA TYR A 40 -0.43 -12.22 -13.41
C TYR A 40 -0.53 -10.79 -13.96
N ALA A 41 -1.17 -9.88 -13.21
CA ALA A 41 -1.36 -8.49 -13.66
C ALA A 41 -0.02 -7.72 -13.70
N TRP A 42 0.84 -7.92 -12.69
CA TRP A 42 2.20 -7.36 -12.69
C TRP A 42 3.06 -7.99 -13.81
N THR A 43 2.96 -9.30 -14.00
CA THR A 43 3.64 -9.99 -15.10
C THR A 43 3.20 -9.41 -16.46
N GLN A 44 1.91 -9.23 -16.67
CA GLN A 44 1.37 -8.63 -17.88
C GLN A 44 1.85 -7.18 -18.07
N ALA A 45 1.90 -6.39 -17.01
CA ALA A 45 2.39 -5.02 -17.08
C ALA A 45 3.89 -4.98 -17.44
N VAL A 46 4.72 -5.81 -16.81
CA VAL A 46 6.17 -5.86 -17.07
C VAL A 46 6.48 -6.31 -18.50
N LEU A 47 5.78 -7.33 -18.99
CA LEU A 47 6.03 -7.90 -20.32
C LEU A 47 5.29 -7.19 -21.45
N GLY A 48 4.19 -6.49 -21.14
CA GLY A 48 3.26 -6.01 -22.16
C GLY A 48 3.22 -4.50 -22.35
N LEU A 49 3.63 -3.69 -21.35
CA LEU A 49 3.57 -2.25 -21.51
C LEU A 49 4.59 -1.74 -22.52
N ALA A 50 4.10 -1.09 -23.58
CA ALA A 50 4.92 -0.48 -24.62
C ALA A 50 5.43 0.89 -24.13
N ALA A 51 6.47 0.91 -23.30
CA ALA A 51 7.07 2.13 -22.75
C ALA A 51 8.53 2.28 -23.21
N LYS A 52 8.98 3.53 -23.46
CA LYS A 52 10.40 3.80 -23.71
C LYS A 52 11.24 3.58 -22.45
N GLU A 53 10.68 3.95 -21.29
CA GLU A 53 11.27 3.71 -19.97
C GLU A 53 10.22 3.09 -19.07
N LEU A 54 10.54 1.92 -18.47
CA LEU A 54 9.67 1.23 -17.51
C LEU A 54 10.34 1.24 -16.13
N HIS A 55 9.75 1.98 -15.19
CA HIS A 55 10.20 2.04 -13.81
C HIS A 55 9.42 1.06 -12.95
N LEU A 56 10.13 0.17 -12.27
CA LEU A 56 9.55 -0.84 -11.38
C LEU A 56 9.95 -0.49 -9.95
N CYS A 57 8.96 -0.20 -9.11
CA CYS A 57 9.17 0.19 -7.72
C CYS A 57 8.73 -0.94 -6.78
N GLY A 58 9.48 -1.19 -5.70
CA GLY A 58 9.10 -2.15 -4.68
C GLY A 58 10.28 -2.77 -3.94
N GLU A 59 10.11 -3.99 -3.45
CA GLU A 59 11.12 -4.67 -2.64
C GLU A 59 12.23 -5.31 -3.46
N ALA A 60 13.44 -5.33 -2.89
CA ALA A 60 14.61 -5.93 -3.51
C ALA A 60 14.44 -7.45 -3.79
N SER A 61 13.54 -8.11 -3.09
CA SER A 61 13.18 -9.53 -3.32
C SER A 61 12.69 -9.81 -4.74
N ALA A 62 12.10 -8.82 -5.43
CA ALA A 62 11.62 -8.95 -6.81
C ALA A 62 12.75 -8.88 -7.87
N VAL A 63 13.91 -8.32 -7.54
CA VAL A 63 14.99 -8.06 -8.52
C VAL A 63 15.42 -9.28 -9.31
N PRO A 64 15.63 -10.48 -8.71
CA PRO A 64 16.03 -11.65 -9.49
C PRO A 64 15.01 -12.04 -10.55
N LEU A 65 13.72 -12.00 -10.21
CA LEU A 65 12.63 -12.33 -11.15
C LEU A 65 12.48 -11.26 -12.24
N VAL A 66 12.55 -9.98 -11.89
CA VAL A 66 12.52 -8.87 -12.84
C VAL A 66 13.65 -9.00 -13.87
N LYS A 67 14.87 -9.33 -13.46
CA LYS A 67 16.00 -9.55 -14.37
C LYS A 67 15.75 -10.72 -15.33
N GLN A 68 15.10 -11.79 -14.87
CA GLN A 68 14.74 -12.92 -15.74
C GLN A 68 13.68 -12.50 -16.78
N LEU A 69 12.65 -11.77 -16.36
CA LEU A 69 11.62 -11.28 -17.28
C LEU A 69 12.19 -10.32 -18.32
N ALA A 70 13.00 -9.36 -17.90
CA ALA A 70 13.66 -8.41 -18.81
C ALA A 70 14.58 -9.13 -19.82
N ALA A 71 15.29 -10.16 -19.39
CA ALA A 71 16.13 -10.95 -20.30
C ALA A 71 15.31 -11.66 -21.40
N VAL A 72 14.07 -12.08 -21.10
CA VAL A 72 13.15 -12.65 -22.11
C VAL A 72 12.73 -11.60 -23.13
N CYS A 73 12.57 -10.35 -22.71
CA CYS A 73 12.23 -9.22 -23.59
C CYS A 73 13.45 -8.66 -24.35
N GLY A 74 14.66 -9.00 -23.93
CA GLY A 74 15.89 -8.38 -24.44
C GLY A 74 16.19 -7.02 -23.83
N ASP A 75 15.58 -6.68 -22.70
CA ASP A 75 15.70 -5.41 -22.02
C ASP A 75 16.87 -5.39 -21.02
N HIS A 76 17.41 -4.18 -20.81
CA HIS A 76 18.43 -3.94 -19.79
C HIS A 76 17.82 -3.44 -18.49
N VAL A 77 18.28 -3.99 -17.35
CA VAL A 77 17.81 -3.61 -16.02
C VAL A 77 18.88 -2.84 -15.26
N HIS A 78 18.55 -1.62 -14.86
CA HIS A 78 19.33 -0.82 -13.91
C HIS A 78 18.67 -0.88 -12.54
N VAL A 79 19.39 -1.27 -11.50
CA VAL A 79 18.88 -1.39 -10.14
C VAL A 79 19.37 -0.22 -9.31
N HIS A 80 18.44 0.55 -8.77
CA HIS A 80 18.69 1.62 -7.83
C HIS A 80 18.14 1.21 -6.46
N THR A 81 18.98 1.27 -5.43
CA THR A 81 18.58 0.92 -4.06
C THR A 81 18.46 2.19 -3.22
N TYR A 82 17.36 2.32 -2.52
CA TYR A 82 17.08 3.45 -1.63
C TYR A 82 16.83 2.94 -0.23
N GLU A 83 17.39 3.61 0.75
CA GLU A 83 17.10 3.35 2.16
C GLU A 83 15.88 4.16 2.61
N ARG A 84 15.12 3.59 3.53
CA ARG A 84 13.99 4.31 4.13
C ARG A 84 14.48 5.53 4.90
N LEU A 85 13.84 6.68 4.68
CA LEU A 85 14.13 7.91 5.41
C LEU A 85 13.88 7.75 6.92
N THR A 86 12.86 6.96 7.28
CA THR A 86 12.53 6.63 8.68
C THR A 86 12.63 5.12 8.86
N PRO A 87 13.54 4.62 9.71
CA PRO A 87 13.70 3.18 9.91
C PRO A 87 12.49 2.58 10.62
N LEU A 88 12.06 1.39 10.18
CA LEU A 88 11.10 0.58 10.92
C LEU A 88 11.87 -0.27 11.94
N ARG A 89 11.36 -0.30 13.18
CA ARG A 89 11.92 -1.11 14.26
C ARG A 89 10.83 -1.96 14.88
N VAL A 90 11.11 -3.24 15.05
CA VAL A 90 10.25 -4.12 15.84
C VAL A 90 10.53 -3.82 17.32
N ALA A 91 9.49 -3.53 18.08
CA ALA A 91 9.62 -3.33 19.52
C ALA A 91 10.03 -4.65 20.19
N PRO A 92 10.90 -4.61 21.22
CA PRO A 92 11.34 -5.82 21.94
C PRO A 92 10.21 -6.48 22.72
N GLU A 93 9.21 -5.72 23.12
CA GLU A 93 8.06 -6.19 23.88
C GLU A 93 6.75 -5.93 23.13
N SER A 94 5.82 -6.89 23.21
CA SER A 94 4.46 -6.71 22.71
C SER A 94 3.58 -6.01 23.75
N LEU A 95 2.45 -5.45 23.31
CA LEU A 95 1.44 -4.88 24.22
C LEU A 95 0.75 -5.95 25.09
N ARG A 96 0.93 -7.24 24.80
CA ARG A 96 0.32 -8.39 25.53
C ARG A 96 -1.19 -8.26 25.72
N GLY A 97 -1.87 -7.54 24.84
CA GLY A 97 -3.31 -7.27 24.92
C GLY A 97 -3.71 -6.14 25.87
N ASP A 98 -2.76 -5.45 26.47
CA ASP A 98 -3.03 -4.29 27.32
C ASP A 98 -3.30 -3.05 26.47
N LEU A 99 -4.59 -2.72 26.32
CA LEU A 99 -5.05 -1.58 25.53
C LEU A 99 -4.73 -0.23 26.19
N GLN A 100 -4.40 -0.19 27.47
CA GLN A 100 -3.99 1.05 28.16
C GLN A 100 -2.63 1.58 27.66
N GLN A 101 -1.84 0.74 26.99
CA GLN A 101 -0.56 1.12 26.41
C GLN A 101 -0.69 1.71 25.00
N ILE A 102 -1.91 1.80 24.47
CA ILE A 102 -2.16 2.43 23.17
C ILE A 102 -2.08 3.94 23.35
N GLU A 103 -1.41 4.58 22.39
CA GLU A 103 -1.18 6.02 22.39
C GLU A 103 -1.68 6.67 21.10
N ARG A 104 -1.81 8.00 21.12
CA ARG A 104 -2.14 8.80 19.94
C ARG A 104 -1.11 8.59 18.82
N GLY A 105 -1.59 8.37 17.62
CA GLY A 105 -0.76 8.09 16.44
C GLY A 105 -0.46 6.61 16.24
N ASP A 106 -0.94 5.72 17.11
CA ASP A 106 -0.81 4.29 16.91
C ASP A 106 -1.77 3.79 15.82
N CYS A 107 -1.34 2.74 15.12
CA CYS A 107 -2.17 2.00 14.18
C CYS A 107 -2.21 0.52 14.56
N ILE A 108 -3.41 0.01 14.79
CA ILE A 108 -3.66 -1.40 15.09
C ILE A 108 -4.20 -2.09 13.83
N VAL A 109 -3.50 -3.13 13.38
CA VAL A 109 -3.90 -3.88 12.19
C VAL A 109 -4.60 -5.17 12.61
N ALA A 110 -5.76 -5.43 12.00
CA ALA A 110 -6.52 -6.66 12.17
C ALA A 110 -7.03 -7.18 10.82
N PHE A 111 -7.03 -8.51 10.64
CA PHE A 111 -7.30 -9.15 9.36
C PHE A 111 -8.76 -9.51 9.12
N SER A 112 -9.67 -9.08 9.98
CA SER A 112 -11.11 -9.24 9.76
C SER A 112 -11.87 -7.97 10.12
N ARG A 113 -12.95 -7.69 9.38
CA ARG A 113 -13.83 -6.55 9.64
C ARG A 113 -14.41 -6.60 11.06
N THR A 114 -14.81 -7.78 11.51
CA THR A 114 -15.36 -7.97 12.87
C THR A 114 -14.32 -7.60 13.92
N ALA A 115 -13.06 -8.07 13.79
CA ALA A 115 -11.99 -7.74 14.72
C ALA A 115 -11.67 -6.23 14.74
N ILE A 116 -11.72 -5.55 13.59
CA ILE A 116 -11.52 -4.10 13.52
C ILE A 116 -12.55 -3.36 14.38
N PHE A 117 -13.84 -3.69 14.24
CA PHE A 117 -14.89 -3.01 15.01
C PHE A 117 -14.87 -3.40 16.49
N GLN A 118 -14.54 -4.65 16.83
CA GLN A 118 -14.35 -5.08 18.22
C GLN A 118 -13.19 -4.33 18.90
N LEU A 119 -12.04 -4.23 18.22
CA LEU A 119 -10.89 -3.46 18.75
C LEU A 119 -11.23 -1.99 18.90
N LYS A 120 -11.89 -1.37 17.92
CA LYS A 120 -12.38 0.01 18.04
C LYS A 120 -13.21 0.18 19.31
N GLN A 121 -14.23 -0.65 19.50
CA GLN A 121 -15.11 -0.57 20.64
C GLN A 121 -14.37 -0.79 21.98
N GLN A 122 -13.46 -1.75 22.04
CA GLN A 122 -12.65 -2.03 23.23
C GLN A 122 -11.74 -0.85 23.57
N ILE A 123 -11.04 -0.28 22.58
CA ILE A 123 -10.16 0.87 22.79
C ILE A 123 -10.97 2.06 23.31
N GLU A 124 -12.07 2.42 22.63
CA GLU A 124 -12.90 3.57 23.00
C GLU A 124 -13.61 3.39 24.36
N SER A 125 -13.91 2.15 24.76
CA SER A 125 -14.55 1.87 26.05
C SER A 125 -13.56 1.78 27.23
N GLN A 126 -12.30 1.39 26.96
CA GLN A 126 -11.30 1.19 28.00
C GLN A 126 -10.31 2.35 28.13
N THR A 127 -10.29 3.23 27.13
CA THR A 127 -9.41 4.41 27.11
C THR A 127 -10.23 5.66 26.80
N GLN A 128 -9.59 6.83 26.79
CA GLN A 128 -10.20 8.10 26.35
C GLN A 128 -9.92 8.39 24.85
N LEU A 129 -9.37 7.40 24.13
CA LEU A 129 -8.95 7.59 22.75
C LEU A 129 -10.11 7.33 21.77
N GLN A 130 -10.15 8.12 20.69
CA GLN A 130 -11.11 7.98 19.60
C GLN A 130 -10.47 7.31 18.39
N CYS A 131 -11.14 6.32 17.80
CA CYS A 131 -10.58 5.50 16.72
C CYS A 131 -11.11 5.87 15.34
N ALA A 132 -10.19 6.12 14.41
CA ALA A 132 -10.44 6.05 12.97
C ALA A 132 -10.46 4.59 12.51
N VAL A 133 -11.19 4.29 11.43
CA VAL A 133 -11.29 2.94 10.86
C VAL A 133 -11.01 2.95 9.37
N ALA A 134 -10.17 1.99 8.91
CA ALA A 134 -9.94 1.78 7.48
C ALA A 134 -9.85 0.29 7.14
N TYR A 135 -10.58 -0.15 6.10
CA TYR A 135 -10.54 -1.54 5.59
C TYR A 135 -10.89 -1.58 4.10
N GLY A 136 -10.58 -2.70 3.43
CA GLY A 136 -10.66 -2.83 1.98
C GLY A 136 -12.00 -2.41 1.37
N ALA A 137 -13.11 -2.88 1.90
CA ALA A 137 -14.47 -2.62 1.39
C ALA A 137 -15.06 -1.25 1.77
N LEU A 138 -14.31 -0.41 2.52
CA LEU A 138 -14.78 0.93 2.85
C LEU A 138 -14.72 1.83 1.60
N PRO A 139 -15.76 2.63 1.30
CA PRO A 139 -15.73 3.57 0.18
C PRO A 139 -14.51 4.49 0.21
N PRO A 140 -13.90 4.82 -0.95
CA PRO A 140 -12.67 5.62 -1.03
C PRO A 140 -12.79 6.97 -0.33
N GLU A 141 -13.94 7.64 -0.46
CA GLU A 141 -14.21 8.94 0.15
C GLU A 141 -14.15 8.85 1.69
N ILE A 142 -14.78 7.81 2.25
CA ILE A 142 -14.79 7.57 3.69
C ILE A 142 -13.40 7.19 4.18
N LYS A 143 -12.65 6.35 3.45
CA LYS A 143 -11.24 6.06 3.79
C LYS A 143 -10.39 7.32 3.84
N SER A 144 -10.55 8.19 2.85
CA SER A 144 -9.83 9.46 2.76
C SER A 144 -10.18 10.39 3.92
N GLU A 145 -11.46 10.46 4.30
CA GLU A 145 -11.91 11.25 5.44
C GLU A 145 -11.36 10.70 6.77
N GLN A 146 -11.43 9.40 7.01
CA GLN A 146 -10.86 8.76 8.21
C GLN A 146 -9.34 9.02 8.30
N ALA A 147 -8.62 8.86 7.20
CA ALA A 147 -7.20 9.17 7.12
C ALA A 147 -6.89 10.64 7.43
N LYS A 148 -7.70 11.57 6.91
CA LYS A 148 -7.57 13.00 7.16
C LYS A 148 -7.80 13.33 8.64
N LEU A 149 -8.85 12.80 9.25
CA LEU A 149 -9.16 13.02 10.67
C LEU A 149 -8.05 12.49 11.57
N PHE A 150 -7.52 11.29 11.28
CA PHE A 150 -6.39 10.72 11.99
C PHE A 150 -5.12 11.58 11.83
N ASN A 151 -4.76 11.95 10.61
CA ASN A 151 -3.59 12.78 10.33
C ASN A 151 -3.64 14.17 10.97
N GLN A 152 -4.85 14.71 11.19
CA GLN A 152 -5.08 15.97 11.89
C GLN A 152 -5.12 15.83 13.42
N GLY A 153 -5.02 14.61 13.96
CA GLY A 153 -5.14 14.34 15.40
C GLY A 153 -6.54 14.56 15.96
N ARG A 154 -7.57 14.61 15.10
CA ARG A 154 -8.98 14.68 15.51
C ARG A 154 -9.53 13.31 15.92
N LEU A 155 -8.94 12.25 15.39
CA LEU A 155 -9.04 10.87 15.84
C LEU A 155 -7.65 10.43 16.28
N ASP A 156 -7.56 9.69 17.37
CA ASP A 156 -6.31 9.45 18.06
C ASP A 156 -5.57 8.22 17.57
N VAL A 157 -6.31 7.17 17.23
CA VAL A 157 -5.81 5.84 16.87
C VAL A 157 -6.43 5.41 15.55
N MET A 158 -5.66 4.71 14.71
CA MET A 158 -6.18 4.05 13.53
C MET A 158 -6.37 2.56 13.81
N VAL A 159 -7.55 2.00 13.55
CA VAL A 159 -7.79 0.56 13.54
C VAL A 159 -8.13 0.13 12.11
N ALA A 160 -7.31 -0.72 11.53
CA ALA A 160 -7.40 -0.96 10.10
C ALA A 160 -7.09 -2.40 9.68
N SER A 161 -7.42 -2.74 8.43
CA SER A 161 -6.87 -3.93 7.78
C SER A 161 -5.53 -3.61 7.10
N ASP A 162 -4.91 -4.61 6.51
CA ASP A 162 -3.75 -4.51 5.62
C ASP A 162 -3.96 -3.54 4.44
N ALA A 163 -5.22 -3.25 4.08
CA ALA A 163 -5.57 -2.27 3.04
C ALA A 163 -5.01 -0.86 3.27
N ILE A 164 -4.51 -0.53 4.48
CA ILE A 164 -3.82 0.74 4.73
C ILE A 164 -2.42 0.82 4.12
N GLY A 165 -1.81 -0.32 3.82
CA GLY A 165 -0.49 -0.38 3.20
C GLY A 165 -0.46 0.16 1.77
N MET A 166 -1.62 0.28 1.12
CA MET A 166 -1.74 0.72 -0.26
C MET A 166 -2.65 1.96 -0.36
N GLY A 167 -2.11 3.04 -0.90
CA GLY A 167 -2.89 4.22 -1.32
C GLY A 167 -3.35 5.17 -0.21
N LEU A 168 -2.97 4.97 1.05
CA LEU A 168 -3.24 5.89 2.14
C LEU A 168 -1.94 6.46 2.73
N ASN A 169 -1.82 7.77 2.72
CA ASN A 169 -0.73 8.46 3.40
C ASN A 169 -1.13 8.75 4.85
N LEU A 170 -0.64 7.94 5.78
CA LEU A 170 -0.98 8.01 7.21
C LEU A 170 0.25 8.40 8.04
N ARG A 171 0.05 9.32 8.99
CA ARG A 171 1.07 9.72 9.96
C ARG A 171 1.10 8.76 11.15
N ILE A 172 1.39 7.51 10.88
CA ILE A 172 1.48 6.47 11.90
C ILE A 172 2.78 6.66 12.68
N ARG A 173 2.68 6.61 14.01
CA ARG A 173 3.81 6.64 14.93
C ARG A 173 4.32 5.23 15.24
N ARG A 174 3.40 4.30 15.47
CA ARG A 174 3.67 2.90 15.86
C ARG A 174 2.57 1.96 15.35
#